data_1a99e6445fe185d4f6fbaee66b135019
#
_entry.id   1a99e6445fe185d4f6fbaee66b135019
#
_cell.length_a   1.000
_cell.length_b   1.000
_cell.length_c   1.000
_cell.angle_alpha   90.00
_cell.angle_beta   90.00
_cell.angle_gamma   90.00
#
_symmetry.space_group_name_H-M   'P 1'
#
loop_
_entity.id
_entity.type
_entity.pdbx_description
1 polymer ?
#
loop_
_entity_poly.entity_id
_entity_poly.type
_entity_poly.pdbx_seq_one_letter_code
_entity_poly.pdbx_strand_id
1 'polypeptide(L)'
;HYVDICDDWEPTIEMMGLDQDAQLNDVLAIIGMGASPGISNLLARLVCEELETVEDLFTVWPVDAGERGDAIEKAVQENKGTSGAIIHWMQQISGEIDLIENGKQVSRPPMQAIELQYPGLGSGSGYTVGHPEPLTLAKSMGISGNSANLMLMQSATAAFITNLGKRINQGKTSIEDAALQVGSPSPMGKLKAALSQSRYPKANDLPPFFAWGKGTINNEQFVVAARITSSPPAMDSATAWPLAIALQQLLESRAEGVGVHAPEKIIDLGHFFDAFAKCSEPPMSGADEIVEIVREKL
;
A
#
# COMPACT_ATOMS: atom_id res chain seq x y z
N HIS A 1 -24.53 3.58 6.70
CA HIS A 1 -23.27 2.92 6.34
C HIS A 1 -22.25 3.97 5.92
N TYR A 2 -21.00 3.63 5.89
CA TYR A 2 -19.88 4.52 5.62
C TYR A 2 -18.80 3.80 4.78
N VAL A 3 -18.14 4.52 3.89
CA VAL A 3 -16.98 4.03 3.15
C VAL A 3 -16.04 5.22 2.88
N ASP A 4 -14.72 5.00 3.01
CA ASP A 4 -13.69 6.02 2.77
C ASP A 4 -12.45 5.45 2.05
N ILE A 5 -11.48 6.33 1.83
CA ILE A 5 -10.16 6.04 1.23
C ILE A 5 -9.02 6.49 2.15
N CYS A 6 -9.24 6.55 3.47
CA CYS A 6 -8.23 7.00 4.43
C CYS A 6 -6.97 6.14 4.32
N ASP A 7 -5.82 6.77 4.15
CA ASP A 7 -4.51 6.14 4.04
C ASP A 7 -3.57 6.46 5.22
N ASP A 8 -4.08 7.20 6.21
CA ASP A 8 -3.37 7.51 7.45
C ASP A 8 -3.66 6.44 8.51
N TRP A 9 -2.62 5.91 9.13
CA TRP A 9 -2.75 4.79 10.07
C TRP A 9 -3.37 5.22 11.42
N GLU A 10 -3.06 6.44 11.94
CA GLU A 10 -3.61 6.92 13.19
C GLU A 10 -5.15 7.08 13.13
N PRO A 11 -5.74 7.82 12.17
CA PRO A 11 -7.19 7.90 12.03
C PRO A 11 -7.85 6.55 11.78
N THR A 12 -7.18 5.64 11.05
CA THR A 12 -7.69 4.29 10.80
C THR A 12 -7.85 3.51 12.10
N ILE A 13 -6.86 3.58 13.02
CA ILE A 13 -6.97 2.92 14.33
C ILE A 13 -8.09 3.55 15.16
N GLU A 14 -8.23 4.86 15.15
CA GLU A 14 -9.31 5.56 15.85
C GLU A 14 -10.69 5.12 15.32
N MET A 15 -10.86 5.07 14.00
CA MET A 15 -12.09 4.58 13.37
C MET A 15 -12.38 3.12 13.71
N MET A 16 -11.36 2.25 13.72
CA MET A 16 -11.51 0.85 14.16
C MET A 16 -11.96 0.73 15.62
N GLY A 17 -11.63 1.73 16.46
CA GLY A 17 -12.09 1.83 17.85
C GLY A 17 -13.61 2.06 17.97
N LEU A 18 -14.27 2.56 16.92
CA LEU A 18 -15.71 2.80 16.88
C LEU A 18 -16.53 1.56 16.51
N ASP A 19 -15.90 0.39 16.39
CA ASP A 19 -16.55 -0.86 15.93
C ASP A 19 -17.79 -1.22 16.76
N GLN A 20 -17.70 -1.14 18.10
CA GLN A 20 -18.83 -1.44 18.98
C GLN A 20 -19.98 -0.42 18.81
N ASP A 21 -19.68 0.86 18.66
CA ASP A 21 -20.68 1.88 18.43
C ASP A 21 -21.38 1.71 17.07
N ALA A 22 -20.63 1.34 16.04
CA ALA A 22 -21.17 1.02 14.74
C ALA A 22 -22.09 -0.21 14.79
N GLN A 23 -21.71 -1.27 15.51
CA GLN A 23 -22.55 -2.47 15.73
C GLN A 23 -23.85 -2.11 16.46
N LEU A 24 -23.79 -1.34 17.54
CA LEU A 24 -24.97 -0.92 18.32
C LEU A 24 -25.98 -0.07 17.52
N ASN A 25 -25.52 0.58 16.45
CA ASN A 25 -26.35 1.46 15.61
C ASN A 25 -26.63 0.86 14.22
N ASP A 26 -26.40 -0.43 14.01
CA ASP A 26 -26.60 -1.13 12.72
C ASP A 26 -25.88 -0.44 11.55
N VAL A 27 -24.66 0.11 11.80
CA VAL A 27 -23.82 0.72 10.81
C VAL A 27 -22.75 -0.25 10.34
N LEU A 28 -22.59 -0.39 9.02
CA LEU A 28 -21.41 -0.96 8.40
C LEU A 28 -20.51 0.18 7.92
N ALA A 29 -19.26 0.20 8.36
CA ALA A 29 -18.22 1.10 7.89
C ALA A 29 -17.09 0.31 7.25
N ILE A 30 -16.71 0.67 6.01
CA ILE A 30 -15.57 0.12 5.28
C ILE A 30 -14.54 1.24 5.19
N ILE A 31 -13.39 1.06 5.85
CA ILE A 31 -12.35 2.09 5.95
C ILE A 31 -11.15 1.75 5.07
N GLY A 32 -10.62 2.75 4.35
CA GLY A 32 -9.44 2.58 3.54
C GLY A 32 -9.69 1.81 2.23
N MET A 33 -10.75 2.15 1.47
CA MET A 33 -11.10 1.46 0.22
C MET A 33 -10.63 2.23 -1.01
N GLY A 34 -9.32 2.48 -1.08
CA GLY A 34 -8.62 3.09 -2.22
C GLY A 34 -7.73 2.10 -2.98
N ALA A 35 -6.61 2.58 -3.46
CA ALA A 35 -5.58 1.73 -4.07
C ALA A 35 -4.72 1.06 -2.98
N SER A 36 -4.10 1.87 -2.12
CA SER A 36 -3.33 1.47 -0.93
C SER A 36 -3.63 2.49 0.17
N PRO A 37 -4.41 2.11 1.19
CA PRO A 37 -5.13 0.85 1.37
C PRO A 37 -6.29 0.64 0.38
N GLY A 38 -6.79 -0.58 0.32
CA GLY A 38 -7.89 -1.01 -0.52
C GLY A 38 -7.49 -2.19 -1.41
N ILE A 39 -7.13 -1.97 -2.68
CA ILE A 39 -6.67 -3.05 -3.57
C ILE A 39 -5.50 -3.81 -2.93
N SER A 40 -4.58 -3.12 -2.27
CA SER A 40 -3.46 -3.73 -1.54
C SER A 40 -3.91 -4.73 -0.48
N ASN A 41 -4.96 -4.38 0.29
CA ASN A 41 -5.56 -5.28 1.28
C ASN A 41 -6.21 -6.51 0.63
N LEU A 42 -6.91 -6.33 -0.50
CA LEU A 42 -7.57 -7.43 -1.21
C LEU A 42 -6.54 -8.39 -1.82
N LEU A 43 -5.43 -7.88 -2.38
CA LEU A 43 -4.31 -8.71 -2.84
C LEU A 43 -3.64 -9.44 -1.67
N ALA A 44 -3.45 -8.77 -0.54
CA ALA A 44 -2.92 -9.40 0.67
C ALA A 44 -3.82 -10.52 1.20
N ARG A 45 -5.14 -10.33 1.15
CA ARG A 45 -6.10 -11.40 1.47
C ARG A 45 -5.96 -12.59 0.51
N LEU A 46 -5.83 -12.38 -0.80
CA LEU A 46 -5.59 -13.47 -1.76
C LEU A 46 -4.31 -14.24 -1.43
N VAL A 47 -3.23 -13.54 -1.06
CA VAL A 47 -1.99 -14.18 -0.59
C VAL A 47 -2.23 -15.04 0.65
N CYS A 48 -2.98 -14.53 1.63
CA CYS A 48 -3.28 -15.26 2.86
C CYS A 48 -4.19 -16.49 2.61
N GLU A 49 -5.13 -16.42 1.66
CA GLU A 49 -6.00 -17.55 1.29
C GLU A 49 -5.21 -18.71 0.65
N GLU A 50 -4.01 -18.46 0.13
CA GLU A 50 -3.09 -19.47 -0.40
C GLU A 50 -2.19 -20.14 0.65
N LEU A 51 -2.11 -19.58 1.86
CA LEU A 51 -1.23 -20.02 2.94
C LEU A 51 -2.05 -20.60 4.10
N GLU A 52 -1.56 -21.70 4.71
CA GLU A 52 -2.15 -22.26 5.94
C GLU A 52 -1.78 -21.41 7.18
N THR A 53 -0.56 -20.89 7.21
CA THR A 53 -0.09 -19.93 8.22
C THR A 53 0.60 -18.77 7.54
N VAL A 54 0.45 -17.58 8.08
CA VAL A 54 1.11 -16.37 7.59
C VAL A 54 2.19 -15.95 8.58
N GLU A 55 3.45 -15.99 8.15
CA GLU A 55 4.58 -15.49 8.91
C GLU A 55 4.77 -14.00 8.60
N ASP A 56 5.17 -13.65 7.39
CA ASP A 56 5.36 -12.27 6.96
C ASP A 56 4.35 -11.89 5.87
N LEU A 57 3.91 -10.61 5.86
CA LEU A 57 2.98 -10.10 4.86
C LEU A 57 3.28 -8.63 4.55
N PHE A 58 3.57 -8.32 3.29
CA PHE A 58 3.89 -6.97 2.83
C PHE A 58 2.97 -6.55 1.69
N THR A 59 2.48 -5.32 1.74
CA THR A 59 1.80 -4.64 0.63
C THR A 59 2.75 -3.65 -0.02
N VAL A 60 2.73 -3.55 -1.34
CA VAL A 60 3.77 -2.86 -2.10
C VAL A 60 3.16 -2.03 -3.23
N TRP A 61 3.58 -0.75 -3.35
CA TRP A 61 3.14 0.16 -4.39
C TRP A 61 4.30 1.00 -4.97
N PRO A 62 4.19 1.46 -6.24
CA PRO A 62 5.28 2.17 -6.90
C PRO A 62 5.23 3.67 -6.63
N VAL A 63 6.39 4.27 -6.45
CA VAL A 63 6.59 5.72 -6.50
C VAL A 63 7.09 6.14 -7.89
N ASP A 64 8.22 5.60 -8.33
CA ASP A 64 8.85 5.86 -9.62
C ASP A 64 9.50 4.58 -10.21
N ALA A 65 9.07 3.42 -9.77
CA ALA A 65 9.49 2.12 -10.29
C ALA A 65 8.48 1.63 -11.35
N GLY A 66 8.99 1.32 -12.54
CA GLY A 66 8.20 0.86 -13.69
C GLY A 66 7.62 2.00 -14.56
N GLU A 67 6.81 1.64 -15.55
CA GLU A 67 6.24 2.57 -16.55
C GLU A 67 5.32 3.65 -15.98
N ARG A 68 4.90 3.51 -14.70
CA ARG A 68 4.03 4.46 -13.97
C ARG A 68 4.76 5.49 -13.13
N GLY A 69 6.07 5.42 -13.00
CA GLY A 69 6.85 6.46 -12.32
C GLY A 69 6.56 7.85 -12.86
N ASP A 70 6.30 7.95 -14.16
CA ASP A 70 5.91 9.18 -14.83
C ASP A 70 4.57 9.74 -14.35
N ALA A 71 3.65 8.91 -13.83
CA ALA A 71 2.32 9.36 -13.41
C ALA A 71 2.36 10.19 -12.11
N ILE A 72 3.19 9.82 -11.14
CA ILE A 72 3.38 10.61 -9.91
C ILE A 72 4.11 11.91 -10.23
N GLU A 73 5.18 11.84 -11.03
CA GLU A 73 5.92 13.03 -11.46
C GLU A 73 4.99 14.00 -12.23
N LYS A 74 4.13 13.48 -13.09
CA LYS A 74 3.14 14.27 -13.83
C LYS A 74 2.07 14.87 -12.90
N ALA A 75 1.50 14.09 -11.98
CA ALA A 75 0.53 14.57 -10.99
C ALA A 75 1.14 15.66 -10.08
N VAL A 76 2.40 15.51 -9.67
CA VAL A 76 3.14 16.50 -8.91
C VAL A 76 3.35 17.78 -9.72
N GLN A 77 3.71 17.68 -10.99
CA GLN A 77 3.90 18.83 -11.88
C GLN A 77 2.59 19.56 -12.17
N GLU A 78 1.50 18.83 -12.42
CA GLU A 78 0.17 19.40 -12.69
C GLU A 78 -0.40 20.14 -11.47
N ASN A 79 -0.18 19.62 -10.26
CA ASN A 79 -0.65 20.23 -9.00
C ASN A 79 0.31 21.26 -8.39
N LYS A 80 1.40 21.62 -9.07
CA LYS A 80 2.41 22.58 -8.59
C LYS A 80 2.95 22.26 -7.19
N GLY A 81 3.02 20.98 -6.82
CA GLY A 81 3.58 20.50 -5.58
C GLY A 81 2.76 20.76 -4.30
N THR A 82 1.46 21.07 -4.41
CA THR A 82 0.62 21.39 -3.25
C THR A 82 -0.62 20.49 -3.12
N SER A 83 -0.62 19.29 -3.72
CA SER A 83 -1.73 18.36 -3.50
C SER A 83 -1.72 17.82 -2.07
N GLY A 84 -2.91 17.61 -1.49
CA GLY A 84 -3.08 17.00 -0.17
C GLY A 84 -2.33 15.66 -0.07
N ALA A 85 -2.39 14.84 -1.13
CA ALA A 85 -1.69 13.55 -1.18
C ALA A 85 -0.17 13.65 -0.98
N ILE A 86 0.50 14.68 -1.52
CA ILE A 86 1.95 14.85 -1.33
C ILE A 86 2.25 15.33 0.09
N ILE A 87 1.41 16.17 0.68
CA ILE A 87 1.52 16.60 2.08
C ILE A 87 1.40 15.37 3.00
N HIS A 88 0.38 14.53 2.81
CA HIS A 88 0.21 13.27 3.53
C HIS A 88 1.42 12.36 3.37
N TRP A 89 1.91 12.19 2.14
CA TRP A 89 3.11 11.39 1.92
C TRP A 89 4.33 11.89 2.71
N MET A 90 4.51 13.23 2.85
CA MET A 90 5.59 13.77 3.68
C MET A 90 5.39 13.50 5.17
N GLN A 91 4.15 13.41 5.65
CA GLN A 91 3.84 12.94 7.02
C GLN A 91 4.21 11.47 7.18
N GLN A 92 3.78 10.61 6.27
CA GLN A 92 3.98 9.16 6.29
C GLN A 92 5.45 8.72 6.16
N ILE A 93 6.36 9.60 5.67
CA ILE A 93 7.81 9.34 5.56
C ILE A 93 8.63 10.06 6.63
N SER A 94 7.99 10.62 7.65
CA SER A 94 8.63 11.35 8.76
C SER A 94 8.09 10.88 10.11
N GLY A 95 8.74 11.27 11.20
CA GLY A 95 8.38 10.81 12.55
C GLY A 95 8.66 9.33 12.77
N GLU A 96 7.73 8.67 13.43
CA GLU A 96 7.67 7.22 13.61
C GLU A 96 6.39 6.69 12.99
N ILE A 97 6.43 5.49 12.46
CA ILE A 97 5.29 4.79 11.87
C ILE A 97 5.07 3.46 12.59
N ASP A 98 3.83 3.03 12.67
CA ASP A 98 3.51 1.74 13.26
C ASP A 98 3.49 0.64 12.18
N LEU A 99 4.10 -0.49 12.53
CA LEU A 99 4.18 -1.69 11.72
C LEU A 99 4.17 -2.94 12.60
N ILE A 100 4.24 -4.12 12.03
CA ILE A 100 4.27 -5.38 12.79
C ILE A 100 5.67 -5.99 12.72
N GLU A 101 6.23 -6.33 13.87
CA GLU A 101 7.44 -7.14 14.02
C GLU A 101 7.18 -8.30 14.98
N ASN A 102 7.47 -9.53 14.56
CA ASN A 102 7.25 -10.75 15.34
C ASN A 102 5.80 -10.83 15.89
N GLY A 103 4.82 -10.52 15.05
CA GLY A 103 3.40 -10.53 15.39
C GLY A 103 2.94 -9.42 16.34
N LYS A 104 3.75 -8.40 16.58
CA LYS A 104 3.45 -7.31 17.51
C LYS A 104 3.56 -5.95 16.83
N GLN A 105 2.63 -5.06 17.13
CA GLN A 105 2.70 -3.66 16.73
C GLN A 105 3.90 -2.98 17.42
N VAL A 106 4.71 -2.29 16.63
CA VAL A 106 5.88 -1.53 17.07
C VAL A 106 6.01 -0.24 16.27
N SER A 107 6.53 0.81 16.89
CA SER A 107 6.85 2.06 16.20
C SER A 107 8.30 2.07 15.72
N ARG A 108 8.51 2.47 14.46
CA ARG A 108 9.83 2.54 13.83
C ARG A 108 9.94 3.80 12.95
N PRO A 109 11.15 4.31 12.75
CA PRO A 109 11.37 5.30 11.70
C PRO A 109 10.97 4.73 10.33
N PRO A 110 10.28 5.51 9.47
CA PRO A 110 9.98 5.11 8.10
C PRO A 110 11.24 5.01 7.23
N MET A 111 11.08 4.63 5.97
CA MET A 111 12.14 4.54 4.98
C MET A 111 13.22 3.49 5.30
N GLN A 112 12.84 2.41 6.03
CA GLN A 112 13.67 1.22 6.18
C GLN A 112 13.56 0.37 4.92
N ALA A 113 14.70 -0.06 4.36
CA ALA A 113 14.70 -0.94 3.20
C ALA A 113 14.40 -2.39 3.63
N ILE A 114 13.45 -3.02 2.95
CA ILE A 114 13.13 -4.44 3.09
C ILE A 114 13.35 -5.10 1.74
N GLU A 115 14.19 -6.13 1.71
CA GLU A 115 14.42 -6.95 0.52
C GLU A 115 13.35 -8.03 0.41
N LEU A 116 12.77 -8.15 -0.78
CA LEU A 116 11.79 -9.18 -1.12
C LEU A 116 12.30 -10.04 -2.28
N GLN A 117 12.15 -11.35 -2.17
CA GLN A 117 12.32 -12.28 -3.26
C GLN A 117 10.95 -12.54 -3.88
N TYR A 118 10.71 -12.03 -5.09
CA TYR A 118 9.43 -12.26 -5.79
C TYR A 118 9.49 -13.57 -6.58
N PRO A 119 8.52 -14.48 -6.43
CA PRO A 119 8.49 -15.76 -7.13
C PRO A 119 8.64 -15.60 -8.64
N GLY A 120 9.64 -16.29 -9.21
CA GLY A 120 9.88 -16.31 -10.66
C GLY A 120 10.53 -15.05 -11.26
N LEU A 121 10.74 -13.96 -10.52
CA LEU A 121 11.31 -12.72 -11.07
C LEU A 121 12.65 -12.33 -10.45
N GLY A 122 12.84 -12.51 -9.15
CA GLY A 122 14.10 -12.16 -8.47
C GLY A 122 13.90 -11.23 -7.27
N SER A 123 15.00 -10.65 -6.78
CA SER A 123 15.01 -9.81 -5.58
C SER A 123 15.00 -8.33 -5.91
N GLY A 124 14.35 -7.58 -5.03
CA GLY A 124 14.40 -6.12 -5.01
C GLY A 124 14.05 -5.59 -3.63
N SER A 125 14.14 -4.28 -3.42
CA SER A 125 13.84 -3.66 -2.14
C SER A 125 12.75 -2.62 -2.24
N GLY A 126 11.85 -2.64 -1.24
CA GLY A 126 10.90 -1.57 -0.95
C GLY A 126 11.27 -0.83 0.32
N TYR A 127 10.67 0.32 0.55
CA TYR A 127 10.91 1.19 1.71
C TYR A 127 9.64 1.34 2.53
N THR A 128 9.73 1.16 3.84
CA THR A 128 8.59 1.28 4.76
C THR A 128 8.01 2.68 4.76
N VAL A 129 6.69 2.76 4.84
CA VAL A 129 5.89 4.00 4.87
C VAL A 129 4.73 3.85 5.87
N GLY A 130 4.29 4.96 6.43
CA GLY A 130 3.21 4.99 7.43
C GLY A 130 1.84 4.82 6.79
N HIS A 131 1.41 3.57 6.59
CA HIS A 131 0.12 3.20 6.05
C HIS A 131 -0.61 2.22 6.99
N PRO A 132 -1.95 2.13 6.92
CA PRO A 132 -2.74 1.31 7.86
C PRO A 132 -2.72 -0.20 7.59
N GLU A 133 -2.37 -0.66 6.37
CA GLU A 133 -2.46 -2.07 6.00
C GLU A 133 -1.76 -3.03 6.98
N PRO A 134 -0.54 -2.76 7.48
CA PRO A 134 0.10 -3.69 8.41
C PRO A 134 -0.75 -3.96 9.66
N LEU A 135 -1.45 -2.93 10.14
CA LEU A 135 -2.24 -2.99 11.38
C LEU A 135 -3.61 -3.65 11.15
N THR A 136 -4.27 -3.32 10.04
CA THR A 136 -5.57 -3.93 9.68
C THR A 136 -5.39 -5.40 9.32
N LEU A 137 -4.38 -5.73 8.50
CA LEU A 137 -4.06 -7.09 8.10
C LEU A 137 -3.62 -7.97 9.27
N ALA A 138 -2.81 -7.45 10.20
CA ALA A 138 -2.43 -8.22 11.40
C ALA A 138 -3.64 -8.60 12.24
N LYS A 139 -4.60 -7.67 12.41
CA LYS A 139 -5.85 -7.93 13.12
C LYS A 139 -6.75 -8.92 12.38
N SER A 140 -6.76 -8.87 11.05
CA SER A 140 -7.65 -9.64 10.20
C SER A 140 -7.14 -11.03 9.86
N MET A 141 -5.82 -11.18 9.60
CA MET A 141 -5.18 -12.35 9.00
C MET A 141 -4.28 -13.13 9.95
N GLY A 142 -4.01 -12.63 11.16
CA GLY A 142 -3.24 -13.37 12.18
C GLY A 142 -1.76 -13.54 11.81
N ILE A 143 -1.10 -12.45 11.39
CA ILE A 143 0.32 -12.43 11.02
C ILE A 143 1.18 -12.72 12.23
N SER A 144 2.07 -13.72 12.15
CA SER A 144 2.94 -14.14 13.26
C SER A 144 4.34 -13.51 13.25
N GLY A 145 4.80 -13.04 12.10
CA GLY A 145 6.10 -12.41 11.87
C GLY A 145 5.98 -10.91 11.61
N ASN A 146 6.37 -10.46 10.42
CA ASN A 146 6.51 -9.05 10.10
C ASN A 146 5.48 -8.58 9.06
N SER A 147 5.00 -7.34 9.20
CA SER A 147 4.16 -6.70 8.18
C SER A 147 4.45 -5.22 8.09
N ALA A 148 4.56 -4.73 6.87
CA ALA A 148 4.74 -3.33 6.54
C ALA A 148 4.11 -3.01 5.18
N ASN A 149 3.77 -1.75 4.97
CA ASN A 149 3.49 -1.22 3.64
C ASN A 149 4.79 -0.67 3.06
N LEU A 150 5.08 -0.96 1.79
CA LEU A 150 6.35 -0.67 1.15
C LEU A 150 6.18 0.16 -0.14
N MET A 151 7.02 1.15 -0.29
CA MET A 151 7.17 1.94 -1.52
C MET A 151 8.31 1.38 -2.38
N LEU A 152 8.06 1.15 -3.65
CA LEU A 152 9.12 0.88 -4.64
C LEU A 152 9.60 2.16 -5.27
N MET A 153 10.91 2.37 -5.26
CA MET A 153 11.51 3.57 -5.86
C MET A 153 12.95 3.33 -6.34
N GLN A 154 13.39 4.19 -7.24
CA GLN A 154 14.77 4.23 -7.68
C GLN A 154 15.68 4.72 -6.56
N SER A 155 16.94 4.28 -6.56
CA SER A 155 17.90 4.63 -5.49
C SER A 155 18.07 6.13 -5.29
N ALA A 156 18.02 6.94 -6.36
CA ALA A 156 18.13 8.39 -6.26
C ALA A 156 16.91 9.02 -5.59
N THR A 157 15.71 8.52 -5.90
CA THR A 157 14.46 8.95 -5.27
C THR A 157 14.43 8.53 -3.81
N ALA A 158 14.81 7.30 -3.48
CA ALA A 158 14.94 6.84 -2.10
C ALA A 158 15.89 7.71 -1.28
N ALA A 159 17.05 8.07 -1.85
CA ALA A 159 18.02 8.97 -1.22
C ALA A 159 17.43 10.37 -0.98
N PHE A 160 16.68 10.91 -1.96
CA PHE A 160 16.05 12.23 -1.89
C PHE A 160 14.95 12.25 -0.82
N ILE A 161 14.00 11.31 -0.89
CA ILE A 161 12.86 11.19 0.04
C ILE A 161 13.34 10.94 1.48
N THR A 162 14.28 10.01 1.68
CA THR A 162 14.87 9.79 3.03
C THR A 162 15.51 11.06 3.59
N ASN A 163 16.17 11.87 2.73
CA ASN A 163 16.76 13.13 3.18
C ASN A 163 15.67 14.16 3.56
N LEU A 164 14.56 14.22 2.83
CA LEU A 164 13.42 15.07 3.20
C LEU A 164 12.85 14.66 4.56
N GLY A 165 12.54 13.39 4.79
CA GLY A 165 12.04 12.89 6.07
C GLY A 165 12.98 13.22 7.23
N LYS A 166 14.31 13.01 7.06
CA LYS A 166 15.32 13.40 8.06
C LYS A 166 15.31 14.89 8.35
N ARG A 167 15.12 15.75 7.35
CA ARG A 167 15.07 17.20 7.54
C ARG A 167 13.81 17.66 8.25
N ILE A 168 12.66 17.02 7.96
CA ILE A 168 11.40 17.23 8.67
C ILE A 168 11.61 16.88 10.16
N ASN A 169 12.11 15.70 10.45
CA ASN A 169 12.37 15.23 11.82
C ASN A 169 13.34 16.10 12.61
N GLN A 170 14.26 16.81 11.91
CA GLN A 170 15.20 17.76 12.51
C GLN A 170 14.65 19.17 12.60
N GLY A 171 13.41 19.43 12.20
CA GLY A 171 12.84 20.79 12.14
C GLY A 171 13.50 21.74 11.15
N LYS A 172 14.23 21.19 10.15
CA LYS A 172 14.97 21.98 9.15
C LYS A 172 14.12 22.32 7.91
N THR A 173 12.96 21.72 7.78
CA THR A 173 11.95 22.00 6.74
C THR A 173 10.58 21.63 7.31
N SER A 174 9.55 22.36 6.92
CA SER A 174 8.16 21.95 7.21
C SER A 174 7.72 20.84 6.29
N ILE A 175 6.59 20.20 6.60
CA ILE A 175 5.95 19.19 5.75
C ILE A 175 5.56 19.81 4.41
N GLU A 176 4.95 21.01 4.42
CA GLU A 176 4.53 21.74 3.23
C GLU A 176 5.72 22.13 2.34
N ASP A 177 6.83 22.63 2.93
CA ASP A 177 8.04 22.94 2.19
C ASP A 177 8.72 21.69 1.62
N ALA A 178 8.64 20.56 2.31
CA ALA A 178 9.12 19.28 1.80
C ALA A 178 8.26 18.81 0.61
N ALA A 179 6.93 18.92 0.71
CA ALA A 179 6.01 18.60 -0.37
C ALA A 179 6.29 19.44 -1.63
N LEU A 180 6.55 20.73 -1.50
CA LEU A 180 6.98 21.60 -2.61
C LEU A 180 8.30 21.12 -3.24
N GLN A 181 9.25 20.64 -2.42
CA GLN A 181 10.54 20.12 -2.92
C GLN A 181 10.40 18.80 -3.68
N VAL A 182 9.38 17.99 -3.44
CA VAL A 182 9.07 16.80 -4.25
C VAL A 182 8.71 17.21 -5.67
N GLY A 183 7.83 18.21 -5.84
CA GLY A 183 7.42 18.73 -7.15
C GLY A 183 8.48 19.53 -7.89
N SER A 184 9.42 20.14 -7.16
CA SER A 184 10.48 20.98 -7.73
C SER A 184 11.79 20.81 -6.96
N PRO A 185 12.48 19.66 -7.12
CA PRO A 185 13.74 19.40 -6.41
C PRO A 185 14.82 20.41 -6.78
N SER A 186 15.45 21.00 -5.76
CA SER A 186 16.54 21.95 -5.98
C SER A 186 17.76 21.25 -6.63
N PRO A 187 18.59 21.98 -7.43
CA PRO A 187 19.81 21.41 -8.01
C PRO A 187 20.72 20.76 -6.97
N MET A 188 20.84 21.37 -5.79
CA MET A 188 21.62 20.83 -4.68
C MET A 188 20.99 19.57 -4.09
N GLY A 189 19.65 19.48 -4.02
CA GLY A 189 18.91 18.29 -3.60
C GLY A 189 19.17 17.12 -4.54
N LYS A 190 19.04 17.36 -5.86
CA LYS A 190 19.35 16.37 -6.90
C LYS A 190 20.79 15.88 -6.83
N LEU A 191 21.75 16.79 -6.66
CA LEU A 191 23.18 16.44 -6.54
C LEU A 191 23.44 15.56 -5.31
N LYS A 192 22.91 15.93 -4.14
CA LYS A 192 23.05 15.15 -2.92
C LYS A 192 22.44 13.76 -3.04
N ALA A 193 21.26 13.64 -3.65
CA ALA A 193 20.61 12.37 -3.92
C ALA A 193 21.50 11.49 -4.84
N ALA A 194 22.00 12.04 -5.94
CA ALA A 194 22.88 11.34 -6.87
C ALA A 194 24.18 10.85 -6.21
N LEU A 195 24.79 11.65 -5.32
CA LEU A 195 26.02 11.28 -4.61
C LEU A 195 25.80 10.19 -3.54
N SER A 196 24.59 10.08 -3.00
CA SER A 196 24.26 9.13 -1.93
C SER A 196 23.49 7.89 -2.39
N GLN A 197 23.02 7.85 -3.64
CA GLN A 197 22.12 6.80 -4.16
C GLN A 197 22.68 5.38 -4.01
N SER A 198 24.00 5.19 -4.07
CA SER A 198 24.63 3.87 -3.92
C SER A 198 24.38 3.18 -2.56
N ARG A 199 23.90 3.94 -1.57
CA ARG A 199 23.56 3.44 -0.23
C ARG A 199 22.12 2.96 -0.14
N TYR A 200 21.34 3.17 -1.18
CA TYR A 200 19.91 2.87 -1.21
C TYR A 200 19.65 1.77 -2.24
N PRO A 201 19.27 0.56 -1.80
CA PRO A 201 18.85 -0.49 -2.70
C PRO A 201 17.64 -0.06 -3.52
N LYS A 202 17.45 -0.67 -4.67
CA LYS A 202 16.39 -0.34 -5.63
C LYS A 202 15.40 -1.49 -5.77
N ALA A 203 14.26 -1.20 -6.38
CA ALA A 203 13.20 -2.17 -6.62
C ALA A 203 13.62 -3.31 -7.57
N ASN A 204 14.64 -3.10 -8.42
CA ASN A 204 15.05 -4.04 -9.48
C ASN A 204 13.85 -4.47 -10.35
N ASP A 205 13.62 -5.80 -10.47
CA ASP A 205 12.60 -6.39 -11.33
C ASP A 205 11.29 -6.70 -10.57
N LEU A 206 11.09 -6.15 -9.35
CA LEU A 206 9.83 -6.31 -8.63
C LEU A 206 8.66 -5.68 -9.40
N PRO A 207 7.47 -6.33 -9.43
CA PRO A 207 6.28 -5.76 -10.03
C PRO A 207 5.89 -4.43 -9.37
N PRO A 208 5.22 -3.52 -10.06
CA PRO A 208 4.95 -2.20 -9.49
C PRO A 208 3.95 -2.21 -8.34
N PHE A 209 2.94 -3.10 -8.36
CA PHE A 209 1.88 -3.12 -7.35
C PHE A 209 1.49 -4.57 -7.02
N PHE A 210 1.75 -5.01 -5.78
CA PHE A 210 1.52 -6.39 -5.36
C PHE A 210 1.41 -6.52 -3.84
N ALA A 211 0.91 -7.67 -3.38
CA ALA A 211 1.09 -8.18 -2.02
C ALA A 211 2.05 -9.39 -2.06
N TRP A 212 2.82 -9.55 -1.01
CA TRP A 212 3.81 -10.62 -0.84
C TRP A 212 3.68 -11.20 0.56
N GLY A 213 3.60 -12.52 0.66
CA GLY A 213 3.54 -13.21 1.94
C GLY A 213 4.43 -14.43 1.98
N LYS A 214 4.94 -14.71 3.17
CA LYS A 214 5.69 -15.92 3.52
C LYS A 214 4.92 -16.69 4.58
N GLY A 215 4.88 -18.00 4.44
CA GLY A 215 4.16 -18.85 5.38
C GLY A 215 4.28 -20.31 5.02
N THR A 216 3.34 -21.14 5.50
CA THR A 216 3.37 -22.59 5.25
C THR A 216 2.22 -23.08 4.39
N ILE A 217 2.48 -24.10 3.59
CA ILE A 217 1.51 -24.94 2.89
C ILE A 217 1.94 -26.39 3.12
N ASN A 218 1.08 -27.24 3.69
CA ASN A 218 1.40 -28.62 4.04
C ASN A 218 2.67 -28.77 4.90
N ASN A 219 2.89 -27.87 5.87
CA ASN A 219 4.06 -27.77 6.73
C ASN A 219 5.40 -27.46 5.98
N GLU A 220 5.37 -27.03 4.74
CA GLU A 220 6.53 -26.57 3.98
C GLU A 220 6.48 -25.05 3.82
N GLN A 221 7.65 -24.42 3.78
CA GLN A 221 7.76 -22.95 3.65
C GLN A 221 7.56 -22.53 2.19
N PHE A 222 6.72 -21.53 2.01
CA PHE A 222 6.41 -20.91 0.70
C PHE A 222 6.46 -19.40 0.78
N VAL A 223 6.79 -18.81 -0.37
CA VAL A 223 6.45 -17.43 -0.69
C VAL A 223 5.29 -17.44 -1.67
N VAL A 224 4.30 -16.61 -1.41
CA VAL A 224 3.16 -16.36 -2.29
C VAL A 224 3.11 -14.87 -2.58
N ALA A 225 2.87 -14.51 -3.83
CA ALA A 225 2.64 -13.12 -4.20
C ALA A 225 1.42 -13.00 -5.13
N ALA A 226 0.66 -11.92 -4.95
CA ALA A 226 -0.49 -11.58 -5.78
C ALA A 226 -0.32 -10.15 -6.32
N ARG A 227 -0.53 -9.95 -7.62
CA ARG A 227 -0.45 -8.63 -8.27
C ARG A 227 -1.62 -8.36 -9.19
N ILE A 228 -1.88 -7.08 -9.45
CA ILE A 228 -2.71 -6.69 -10.58
C ILE A 228 -1.85 -6.58 -11.84
N THR A 229 -2.35 -7.11 -12.95
CA THR A 229 -1.67 -7.11 -14.26
C THR A 229 -1.94 -5.84 -15.05
N SER A 230 -3.02 -5.15 -14.72
CA SER A 230 -3.41 -3.85 -15.30
C SER A 230 -4.13 -3.00 -14.25
N SER A 231 -4.27 -1.70 -14.51
CA SER A 231 -5.02 -0.80 -13.62
C SER A 231 -5.56 0.38 -14.39
N PRO A 232 -6.46 1.18 -13.80
CA PRO A 232 -6.89 2.45 -14.36
C PRO A 232 -5.70 3.36 -14.70
N PRO A 233 -5.86 4.27 -15.70
CA PRO A 233 -4.74 5.01 -16.31
C PRO A 233 -4.12 6.08 -15.40
N ALA A 234 -4.83 6.53 -14.37
CA ALA A 234 -4.40 7.61 -13.49
C ALA A 234 -4.55 7.24 -12.01
N MET A 235 -3.79 7.91 -11.14
CA MET A 235 -3.81 7.64 -9.71
C MET A 235 -5.17 7.93 -9.07
N ASP A 236 -5.82 9.02 -9.47
CA ASP A 236 -7.17 9.39 -9.01
C ASP A 236 -8.21 8.33 -9.36
N SER A 237 -8.20 7.82 -10.59
CA SER A 237 -9.09 6.73 -11.02
C SER A 237 -8.72 5.40 -10.36
N ALA A 238 -7.43 5.11 -10.14
CA ALA A 238 -6.99 3.93 -9.39
C ALA A 238 -7.46 3.93 -7.93
N THR A 239 -7.70 5.11 -7.35
CA THR A 239 -8.25 5.28 -6.00
C THR A 239 -9.77 5.35 -5.99
N ALA A 240 -10.38 6.04 -6.95
CA ALA A 240 -11.83 6.28 -6.98
C ALA A 240 -12.65 5.03 -7.35
N TRP A 241 -12.17 4.20 -8.29
CA TRP A 241 -12.87 2.99 -8.69
C TRP A 241 -13.06 1.97 -7.56
N PRO A 242 -12.04 1.65 -6.74
CA PRO A 242 -12.23 0.78 -5.58
C PRO A 242 -13.33 1.28 -4.63
N LEU A 243 -13.33 2.57 -4.32
CA LEU A 243 -14.38 3.19 -3.49
C LEU A 243 -15.77 3.03 -4.12
N ALA A 244 -15.90 3.28 -5.42
CA ALA A 244 -17.17 3.16 -6.13
C ALA A 244 -17.67 1.70 -6.16
N ILE A 245 -16.78 0.72 -6.39
CA ILE A 245 -17.12 -0.71 -6.38
C ILE A 245 -17.53 -1.15 -4.97
N ALA A 246 -16.85 -0.72 -3.92
CA ALA A 246 -17.24 -1.02 -2.55
C ALA A 246 -18.62 -0.42 -2.21
N LEU A 247 -18.89 0.81 -2.61
CA LEU A 247 -20.20 1.42 -2.46
C LEU A 247 -21.29 0.64 -3.21
N GLN A 248 -20.99 0.17 -4.41
CA GLN A 248 -21.90 -0.70 -5.16
C GLN A 248 -22.17 -2.00 -4.41
N GLN A 249 -21.14 -2.65 -3.85
CA GLN A 249 -21.30 -3.87 -3.05
C GLN A 249 -22.18 -3.65 -1.81
N LEU A 250 -22.05 -2.50 -1.14
CA LEU A 250 -22.95 -2.12 -0.05
C LEU A 250 -24.41 -2.00 -0.52
N LEU A 251 -24.65 -1.33 -1.64
CA LEU A 251 -25.99 -1.13 -2.19
C LEU A 251 -26.64 -2.43 -2.70
N GLU A 252 -25.84 -3.38 -3.15
CA GLU A 252 -26.27 -4.68 -3.65
C GLU A 252 -26.33 -5.76 -2.55
N SER A 253 -26.10 -5.40 -1.28
CA SER A 253 -26.00 -6.35 -0.15
C SER A 253 -25.01 -7.49 -0.39
N ARG A 254 -23.84 -7.17 -0.99
CA ARG A 254 -22.72 -8.10 -1.15
C ARG A 254 -21.72 -7.95 -0.03
N ALA A 255 -21.53 -6.72 0.45
CA ALA A 255 -20.81 -6.43 1.67
C ALA A 255 -21.84 -6.30 2.80
N GLU A 256 -22.01 -7.36 3.58
CA GLU A 256 -23.03 -7.46 4.63
C GLU A 256 -22.38 -7.54 6.01
N GLY A 257 -23.04 -6.93 6.99
CA GLY A 257 -22.62 -6.95 8.39
C GLY A 257 -22.80 -5.60 9.06
N VAL A 258 -22.28 -5.50 10.27
CA VAL A 258 -22.22 -4.26 11.07
C VAL A 258 -20.84 -4.15 11.71
N GLY A 259 -20.47 -2.93 12.09
CA GLY A 259 -19.16 -2.65 12.66
C GLY A 259 -18.25 -1.89 11.71
N VAL A 260 -16.98 -1.72 12.11
CA VAL A 260 -15.94 -1.07 11.33
C VAL A 260 -14.97 -2.12 10.80
N HIS A 261 -14.84 -2.20 9.49
CA HIS A 261 -14.03 -3.20 8.81
C HIS A 261 -13.07 -2.58 7.80
N ALA A 262 -11.86 -3.14 7.73
CA ALA A 262 -10.98 -2.92 6.60
C ALA A 262 -11.41 -3.79 5.39
N PRO A 263 -11.00 -3.45 4.16
CA PRO A 263 -11.48 -4.08 2.93
C PRO A 263 -11.35 -5.60 2.91
N GLU A 264 -10.23 -6.12 3.41
CA GLU A 264 -9.93 -7.56 3.44
C GLU A 264 -10.95 -8.40 4.20
N LYS A 265 -11.75 -7.79 5.09
CA LYS A 265 -12.73 -8.52 5.91
C LYS A 265 -14.09 -8.63 5.26
N ILE A 266 -14.49 -7.66 4.45
CA ILE A 266 -15.90 -7.48 4.11
C ILE A 266 -16.17 -7.47 2.60
N ILE A 267 -15.18 -7.14 1.77
CA ILE A 267 -15.35 -7.04 0.31
C ILE A 267 -15.41 -8.44 -0.31
N ASP A 268 -16.39 -8.64 -1.20
CA ASP A 268 -16.47 -9.81 -2.09
C ASP A 268 -15.37 -9.68 -3.16
N LEU A 269 -14.32 -10.52 -3.05
CA LEU A 269 -13.15 -10.48 -3.93
C LEU A 269 -13.50 -10.73 -5.39
N GLY A 270 -14.31 -11.75 -5.68
CA GLY A 270 -14.64 -12.12 -7.05
C GLY A 270 -15.37 -10.98 -7.74
N HIS A 271 -16.44 -10.47 -7.11
CA HIS A 271 -17.18 -9.34 -7.66
C HIS A 271 -16.31 -8.06 -7.78
N PHE A 272 -15.44 -7.82 -6.80
CA PHE A 272 -14.55 -6.66 -6.84
C PHE A 272 -13.61 -6.71 -8.03
N PHE A 273 -12.86 -7.79 -8.20
CA PHE A 273 -11.87 -7.89 -9.28
C PHE A 273 -12.52 -8.01 -10.66
N ASP A 274 -13.72 -8.62 -10.79
CA ASP A 274 -14.50 -8.61 -12.02
C ASP A 274 -14.96 -7.21 -12.44
N ALA A 275 -15.36 -6.38 -11.47
CA ALA A 275 -15.74 -4.99 -11.72
C ALA A 275 -14.51 -4.13 -12.02
N PHE A 276 -13.43 -4.28 -11.24
CA PHE A 276 -12.20 -3.54 -11.38
C PHE A 276 -11.47 -3.82 -12.70
N ALA A 277 -11.53 -5.05 -13.20
CA ALA A 277 -10.98 -5.46 -14.49
C ALA A 277 -11.56 -4.61 -15.66
N LYS A 278 -12.84 -4.30 -15.59
CA LYS A 278 -13.52 -3.47 -16.61
C LYS A 278 -13.13 -1.99 -16.56
N CYS A 279 -12.59 -1.55 -15.43
CA CYS A 279 -12.11 -0.17 -15.21
C CYS A 279 -10.62 0.00 -15.52
N SER A 280 -9.89 -1.09 -15.82
CA SER A 280 -8.47 -1.05 -16.16
C SER A 280 -8.23 -0.55 -17.60
N GLU A 281 -7.00 -0.19 -17.93
CA GLU A 281 -6.59 0.21 -19.28
C GLU A 281 -5.39 -0.64 -19.75
N PRO A 282 -5.56 -1.50 -20.78
CA PRO A 282 -6.83 -1.84 -21.45
C PRO A 282 -7.82 -2.53 -20.52
N PRO A 283 -9.15 -2.43 -20.78
CA PRO A 283 -10.16 -3.19 -20.03
C PRO A 283 -9.94 -4.70 -20.15
N MET A 284 -10.14 -5.42 -19.04
CA MET A 284 -10.00 -6.87 -18.97
C MET A 284 -11.34 -7.55 -18.71
N SER A 285 -11.43 -8.86 -18.98
CA SER A 285 -12.71 -9.58 -18.94
C SER A 285 -13.17 -9.90 -17.52
N GLY A 286 -12.25 -10.07 -16.56
CA GLY A 286 -12.59 -10.39 -15.17
C GLY A 286 -11.39 -10.64 -14.28
N ALA A 287 -11.67 -11.16 -13.09
CA ALA A 287 -10.70 -11.43 -12.03
C ALA A 287 -9.52 -12.29 -12.51
N ASP A 288 -9.77 -13.34 -13.28
CA ASP A 288 -8.75 -14.28 -13.77
C ASP A 288 -7.71 -13.64 -14.70
N GLU A 289 -8.02 -12.51 -15.33
CA GLU A 289 -7.08 -11.78 -16.18
C GLU A 289 -6.35 -10.67 -15.43
N ILE A 290 -7.05 -10.00 -14.47
CA ILE A 290 -6.49 -8.84 -13.80
C ILE A 290 -5.63 -9.21 -12.58
N VAL A 291 -5.85 -10.37 -11.98
CA VAL A 291 -5.10 -10.86 -10.83
C VAL A 291 -4.17 -12.00 -11.27
N GLU A 292 -2.91 -11.91 -10.89
CA GLU A 292 -1.95 -13.00 -11.02
C GLU A 292 -1.45 -13.39 -9.64
N ILE A 293 -1.54 -14.71 -9.31
CA ILE A 293 -0.99 -15.27 -8.07
C ILE A 293 0.13 -16.24 -8.43
N VAL A 294 1.28 -16.08 -7.80
CA VAL A 294 2.46 -16.92 -8.00
C VAL A 294 2.97 -17.46 -6.67
N ARG A 295 3.54 -18.68 -6.70
CA ARG A 295 4.04 -19.36 -5.52
C ARG A 295 5.43 -19.91 -5.77
N GLU A 296 6.28 -19.89 -4.75
CA GLU A 296 7.60 -20.51 -4.77
C GLU A 296 7.86 -21.19 -3.44
N LYS A 297 8.32 -22.44 -3.48
CA LYS A 297 8.75 -23.19 -2.29
C LYS A 297 10.14 -22.73 -1.90
N LEU A 298 10.37 -22.46 -0.60
CA LEU A 298 11.67 -22.05 -0.04
C LEU A 298 12.56 -23.24 0.34
#